data_9bd2595115ee108ea65acc9094926233
#
_entry.id   9bd2595115ee108ea65acc9094926233
#
_cell.length_a   1.000
_cell.length_b   1.000
_cell.length_c   1.000
_cell.angle_alpha   90.00
_cell.angle_beta   90.00
_cell.angle_gamma   90.00
#
_symmetry.space_group_name_H-M   'P 1'
#
loop_
_entity.id
_entity.type
_entity.pdbx_description
1 polymer ?
#
loop_
_entity_poly.entity_id
_entity_poly.type
_entity_poly.pdbx_seq_one_letter_code
_entity_poly.pdbx_strand_id
1 'polypeptide(L)'
;MKKIGGITKRWLKDIFSVILVLVLSVSVAACLFIRTYYYTSIKNVLETNSGELITTFFNIYGANSEDGFAIAGREFIENCGMLDLMEIWIIDNSGNVLLSSSGFEVSPQQNMPDFIEAMNSASGKATWVGKLSTGEKIMAMTESVMNNDGTAGGAIRYIVSLEDVDSQIGFSCLIIGLIAAVIIAVSTILGLVFTRSIVRPLRNIGNVAGKVADGDLSARIENYKYDDEIGELCGKINNMIDELNDADRLKNDFISTISHELRTPLTSIKGWGETLMQVGDTDPALTKRGMSVII
;
A
#
# COMPACT_ATOMS: atom_id res chain seq x y z
N MET A 1 -19.78 3.37 -22.44
CA MET A 1 -19.15 2.97 -21.16
C MET A 1 -20.22 2.95 -20.07
N LYS A 2 -20.68 1.76 -19.62
CA LYS A 2 -21.66 1.66 -18.51
C LYS A 2 -21.01 2.13 -17.22
N LYS A 3 -21.63 3.12 -16.52
CA LYS A 3 -21.21 3.60 -15.20
C LYS A 3 -21.02 2.40 -14.27
N ILE A 4 -19.78 2.21 -13.79
CA ILE A 4 -19.47 1.24 -12.74
C ILE A 4 -20.30 1.64 -11.52
N GLY A 5 -21.19 0.76 -11.04
CA GLY A 5 -22.13 1.09 -9.98
C GLY A 5 -21.43 1.46 -8.67
N GLY A 6 -22.08 2.29 -7.86
CA GLY A 6 -21.50 2.90 -6.67
C GLY A 6 -20.81 1.94 -5.70
N ILE A 7 -21.36 0.74 -5.45
CA ILE A 7 -20.80 -0.26 -4.52
C ILE A 7 -19.46 -0.81 -5.02
N THR A 8 -19.39 -1.22 -6.30
CA THR A 8 -18.13 -1.77 -6.87
C THR A 8 -17.01 -0.74 -6.89
N LYS A 9 -17.34 0.51 -7.24
CA LYS A 9 -16.37 1.61 -7.28
C LYS A 9 -15.88 1.97 -5.87
N ARG A 10 -16.79 1.96 -4.89
CA ARG A 10 -16.48 2.26 -3.49
C ARG A 10 -15.61 1.15 -2.88
N TRP A 11 -16.01 -0.10 -3.02
CA TRP A 11 -15.28 -1.26 -2.51
C TRP A 11 -13.86 -1.37 -3.11
N LEU A 12 -13.75 -1.25 -4.45
CA LEU A 12 -12.44 -1.27 -5.13
C LEU A 12 -11.55 -0.11 -4.66
N LYS A 13 -12.12 1.09 -4.52
CA LYS A 13 -11.40 2.27 -4.04
C LYS A 13 -10.92 2.08 -2.60
N ASP A 14 -11.78 1.56 -1.73
CA ASP A 14 -11.48 1.45 -0.29
C ASP A 14 -10.38 0.40 -0.05
N ILE A 15 -10.52 -0.82 -0.61
CA ILE A 15 -9.51 -1.88 -0.47
C ILE A 15 -8.19 -1.50 -1.16
N PHE A 16 -8.26 -0.96 -2.39
CA PHE A 16 -7.07 -0.55 -3.10
C PHE A 16 -6.32 0.57 -2.38
N SER A 17 -7.06 1.54 -1.79
CA SER A 17 -6.44 2.62 -1.02
C SER A 17 -5.73 2.10 0.23
N VAL A 18 -6.30 1.12 0.93
CA VAL A 18 -5.68 0.49 2.11
C VAL A 18 -4.40 -0.24 1.71
N ILE A 19 -4.44 -1.06 0.65
CA ILE A 19 -3.25 -1.78 0.16
C ILE A 19 -2.17 -0.79 -0.28
N LEU A 20 -2.54 0.26 -1.02
CA LEU A 20 -1.61 1.28 -1.49
C LEU A 20 -0.92 1.99 -0.33
N VAL A 21 -1.69 2.45 0.66
CA VAL A 21 -1.14 3.13 1.85
C VAL A 21 -0.22 2.19 2.63
N LEU A 22 -0.63 0.92 2.81
CA LEU A 22 0.17 -0.06 3.54
C LEU A 22 1.50 -0.35 2.82
N VAL A 23 1.46 -0.62 1.52
CA VAL A 23 2.68 -0.90 0.73
C VAL A 23 3.61 0.30 0.72
N LEU A 24 3.09 1.52 0.53
CA LEU A 24 3.91 2.73 0.54
C LEU A 24 4.52 2.99 1.93
N SER A 25 3.74 2.84 3.01
CA SER A 25 4.24 3.06 4.37
C SER A 25 5.34 2.07 4.74
N VAL A 26 5.18 0.78 4.40
CA VAL A 26 6.21 -0.24 4.63
C VAL A 26 7.46 0.03 3.79
N SER A 27 7.31 0.44 2.52
CA SER A 27 8.44 0.76 1.66
C SER A 27 9.24 1.96 2.19
N VAL A 28 8.56 3.02 2.61
CA VAL A 28 9.23 4.19 3.22
C VAL A 28 9.93 3.82 4.52
N ALA A 29 9.27 3.06 5.40
CA ALA A 29 9.85 2.60 6.65
C ALA A 29 11.11 1.73 6.41
N ALA A 30 11.06 0.82 5.42
CA ALA A 30 12.21 -0.02 5.06
C ALA A 30 13.39 0.82 4.53
N CYS A 31 13.14 1.82 3.66
CA CYS A 31 14.20 2.71 3.17
C CYS A 31 14.84 3.54 4.32
N LEU A 32 14.01 4.06 5.23
CA LEU A 32 14.51 4.80 6.40
C LEU A 32 15.33 3.88 7.33
N PHE A 33 14.86 2.65 7.56
CA PHE A 33 15.56 1.68 8.36
C PHE A 33 16.94 1.33 7.76
N ILE A 34 17.00 1.03 6.45
CA ILE A 34 18.25 0.73 5.74
C ILE A 34 19.22 1.90 5.88
N ARG A 35 18.76 3.12 5.63
CA ARG A 35 19.59 4.32 5.76
C ARG A 35 20.15 4.46 7.17
N THR A 36 19.29 4.36 8.19
CA THR A 36 19.70 4.49 9.59
C THR A 36 20.68 3.38 9.96
N TYR A 37 20.44 2.15 9.51
CA TYR A 37 21.32 1.01 9.76
C TYR A 37 22.74 1.24 9.21
N TYR A 38 22.87 1.64 7.93
CA TYR A 38 24.17 1.88 7.32
C TYR A 38 24.91 3.05 8.01
N TYR A 39 24.22 4.16 8.25
CA TYR A 39 24.84 5.33 8.89
C TYR A 39 25.26 5.03 10.33
N THR A 40 24.45 4.31 11.09
CA THR A 40 24.79 3.88 12.46
C THR A 40 25.96 2.89 12.45
N SER A 41 25.99 1.98 11.47
CA SER A 41 27.09 1.02 11.32
C SER A 41 28.44 1.72 11.09
N ILE A 42 28.47 2.70 10.17
CA ILE A 42 29.66 3.49 9.91
C ILE A 42 30.08 4.27 11.16
N LYS A 43 29.13 4.92 11.83
CA LYS A 43 29.39 5.65 13.06
C LYS A 43 30.02 4.74 14.14
N ASN A 44 29.46 3.54 14.33
CA ASN A 44 29.99 2.57 15.29
C ASN A 44 31.40 2.11 14.93
N VAL A 45 31.70 1.92 13.62
CA VAL A 45 33.06 1.59 13.17
C VAL A 45 34.01 2.71 13.51
N LEU A 46 33.66 3.97 13.28
CA LEU A 46 34.48 5.13 13.64
C LEU A 46 34.69 5.22 15.15
N GLU A 47 33.63 5.04 15.94
CA GLU A 47 33.70 5.09 17.42
C GLU A 47 34.52 3.95 18.02
N THR A 48 34.47 2.75 17.44
CA THR A 48 35.24 1.60 17.96
C THR A 48 36.74 1.75 17.68
N ASN A 49 37.08 2.41 16.58
CA ASN A 49 38.49 2.63 16.22
C ASN A 49 39.10 3.87 16.85
N SER A 50 38.29 4.71 17.46
CA SER A 50 38.71 5.85 18.29
C SER A 50 38.64 5.45 19.75
N GLY A 51 39.76 5.40 20.46
CA GLY A 51 39.72 4.95 21.84
C GLY A 51 40.93 5.37 22.69
N GLU A 52 40.88 5.03 23.98
CA GLU A 52 41.92 5.32 25.02
C GLU A 52 43.34 4.93 24.58
N LEU A 53 43.48 3.91 23.73
CA LEU A 53 44.77 3.48 23.18
C LEU A 53 45.44 4.57 22.34
N ILE A 54 44.67 5.41 21.66
CA ILE A 54 45.20 6.48 20.81
C ILE A 54 45.79 7.60 21.68
N THR A 55 45.04 8.04 22.67
CA THR A 55 45.53 9.05 23.62
C THR A 55 46.77 8.56 24.31
N THR A 56 46.83 7.28 24.72
CA THR A 56 47.99 6.67 25.33
C THR A 56 49.18 6.62 24.36
N PHE A 57 48.96 6.23 23.10
CA PHE A 57 49.98 6.20 22.06
C PHE A 57 50.60 7.57 21.83
N PHE A 58 49.80 8.61 21.64
CA PHE A 58 50.29 9.98 21.43
C PHE A 58 50.93 10.57 22.64
N ASN A 59 50.53 10.22 23.87
CA ASN A 59 51.18 10.63 25.09
C ASN A 59 52.59 10.00 25.27
N ILE A 60 52.77 8.80 24.74
CA ILE A 60 54.08 8.11 24.82
C ILE A 60 55.04 8.59 23.71
N TYR A 61 54.55 8.73 22.48
CA TYR A 61 55.36 8.98 21.28
C TYR A 61 55.36 10.43 20.84
N GLY A 62 54.32 11.21 21.18
CA GLY A 62 54.12 12.59 20.74
C GLY A 62 54.60 13.65 21.74
N ALA A 63 55.67 13.40 22.48
CA ALA A 63 56.16 14.25 23.56
C ALA A 63 56.22 15.75 23.24
N ASN A 64 55.27 16.51 23.76
CA ASN A 64 55.25 17.96 24.05
C ASN A 64 55.81 18.96 23.01
N SER A 65 55.89 18.61 21.71
CA SER A 65 56.27 19.49 20.60
C SER A 65 55.43 19.20 19.35
N GLU A 66 55.20 20.23 18.52
CA GLU A 66 54.51 20.07 17.23
C GLU A 66 55.20 19.03 16.33
N ASP A 67 56.49 19.00 16.29
CA ASP A 67 57.26 18.01 15.55
C ASP A 67 57.07 16.59 16.10
N GLY A 68 56.98 16.42 17.42
CA GLY A 68 56.70 15.13 18.07
C GLY A 68 55.32 14.62 17.76
N PHE A 69 54.31 15.49 17.76
CA PHE A 69 52.93 15.12 17.44
C PHE A 69 52.82 14.67 15.98
N ALA A 70 53.46 15.37 15.02
CA ALA A 70 53.46 14.98 13.61
C ALA A 70 54.23 13.64 13.38
N ILE A 71 55.35 13.38 14.10
CA ILE A 71 56.07 12.11 14.02
C ILE A 71 55.23 10.96 14.55
N ALA A 72 54.60 11.12 15.73
CA ALA A 72 53.68 10.13 16.30
C ALA A 72 52.48 9.88 15.37
N GLY A 73 51.93 10.93 14.74
CA GLY A 73 50.87 10.84 13.77
C GLY A 73 51.21 10.01 12.53
N ARG A 74 52.46 10.16 12.02
CA ARG A 74 52.94 9.36 10.91
C ARG A 74 53.05 7.88 11.27
N GLU A 75 53.66 7.59 12.43
CA GLU A 75 53.79 6.22 12.90
C GLU A 75 52.46 5.57 13.18
N PHE A 76 51.48 6.35 13.70
CA PHE A 76 50.11 5.90 13.89
C PHE A 76 49.47 5.53 12.55
N ILE A 77 49.56 6.38 11.53
CA ILE A 77 49.02 6.13 10.19
C ILE A 77 49.68 4.90 9.56
N GLU A 78 51.00 4.76 9.61
CA GLU A 78 51.74 3.62 9.02
C GLU A 78 51.38 2.27 9.67
N ASN A 79 51.04 2.28 10.95
CA ASN A 79 50.60 1.08 11.69
C ASN A 79 49.08 0.86 11.69
N CYS A 80 48.30 1.77 11.13
CA CYS A 80 46.86 1.63 11.07
C CYS A 80 46.41 0.64 9.95
N GLY A 81 45.89 -0.51 10.34
CA GLY A 81 45.44 -1.55 9.38
C GLY A 81 44.11 -1.25 8.68
N MET A 82 43.56 -0.04 8.79
CA MET A 82 42.21 0.32 8.26
C MET A 82 42.20 1.44 7.23
N LEU A 83 43.36 1.74 6.66
CA LEU A 83 43.50 2.81 5.64
C LEU A 83 42.69 2.56 4.37
N ASP A 84 42.32 1.31 4.08
CA ASP A 84 41.45 0.95 2.96
C ASP A 84 39.99 1.35 3.22
N LEU A 85 39.60 1.59 4.48
CA LEU A 85 38.21 1.86 4.87
C LEU A 85 37.97 3.31 5.24
N MET A 86 39.00 4.03 5.67
CA MET A 86 38.91 5.40 6.17
C MET A 86 40.18 6.20 5.91
N GLU A 87 40.01 7.48 5.63
CA GLU A 87 41.13 8.44 5.63
C GLU A 87 41.32 9.02 7.01
N ILE A 88 42.57 9.17 7.42
CA ILE A 88 42.99 9.69 8.74
C ILE A 88 43.74 11.00 8.55
N TRP A 89 43.29 12.05 9.23
CA TRP A 89 43.98 13.31 9.32
C TRP A 89 44.51 13.56 10.73
N ILE A 90 45.76 14.00 10.80
CA ILE A 90 46.38 14.50 12.05
C ILE A 90 46.31 16.02 11.98
N ILE A 91 45.66 16.62 12.97
CA ILE A 91 45.33 18.04 13.01
C ILE A 91 45.99 18.68 14.24
N ASP A 92 46.64 19.84 14.04
CA ASP A 92 47.23 20.59 15.15
C ASP A 92 46.15 21.28 16.02
N ASN A 93 46.57 21.87 17.12
CA ASN A 93 45.66 22.58 18.01
C ASN A 93 45.02 23.85 17.39
N SER A 94 45.58 24.34 16.29
CA SER A 94 45.08 25.50 15.54
C SER A 94 44.10 25.12 14.44
N GLY A 95 43.88 23.83 14.17
CA GLY A 95 43.00 23.31 13.13
C GLY A 95 43.66 23.11 11.76
N ASN A 96 45.01 23.15 11.70
CA ASN A 96 45.71 22.85 10.45
C ASN A 96 45.95 21.34 10.35
N VAL A 97 45.76 20.81 9.16
CA VAL A 97 46.04 19.39 8.89
C VAL A 97 47.55 19.22 8.70
N LEU A 98 48.20 18.55 9.61
CA LEU A 98 49.63 18.25 9.57
C LEU A 98 49.93 17.09 8.62
N LEU A 99 49.12 16.05 8.67
CA LEU A 99 49.27 14.82 7.88
C LEU A 99 47.94 14.29 7.46
N SER A 100 47.89 13.72 6.24
CA SER A 100 46.78 12.93 5.70
C SER A 100 47.28 11.55 5.31
N SER A 101 46.52 10.51 5.63
CA SER A 101 46.85 9.12 5.23
C SER A 101 46.77 8.90 3.71
N SER A 102 46.05 9.74 2.99
CA SER A 102 45.99 9.70 1.52
C SER A 102 47.27 10.27 0.88
N GLY A 103 48.08 11.00 1.63
CA GLY A 103 49.28 11.67 1.13
C GLY A 103 49.04 12.91 0.29
N PHE A 104 47.79 13.31 0.08
CA PHE A 104 47.45 14.54 -0.62
C PHE A 104 47.45 15.73 0.32
N GLU A 105 47.88 16.90 -0.21
CA GLU A 105 47.76 18.16 0.53
C GLU A 105 46.28 18.51 0.74
N VAL A 106 45.92 18.67 2.01
CA VAL A 106 44.57 19.09 2.39
C VAL A 106 44.46 20.61 2.33
N SER A 107 43.44 21.11 1.69
CA SER A 107 43.21 22.56 1.60
C SER A 107 43.12 23.20 2.99
N PRO A 108 43.79 24.33 3.23
CA PRO A 108 43.85 24.96 4.57
C PRO A 108 42.50 25.46 5.10
N GLN A 109 41.49 25.59 4.25
CA GLN A 109 40.15 26.08 4.60
C GLN A 109 39.09 24.97 4.55
N GLN A 110 39.29 23.92 5.33
CA GLN A 110 38.26 22.89 5.49
C GLN A 110 37.25 23.29 6.57
N ASN A 111 35.97 23.08 6.26
CA ASN A 111 34.94 23.19 7.28
C ASN A 111 34.94 21.90 8.13
N MET A 112 35.41 22.01 9.38
CA MET A 112 35.53 20.87 10.31
C MET A 112 34.75 21.16 11.61
N PRO A 113 33.40 21.11 11.57
CA PRO A 113 32.59 21.35 12.77
C PRO A 113 32.84 20.32 13.88
N ASP A 114 33.13 19.07 13.49
CA ASP A 114 33.52 17.96 14.37
C ASP A 114 34.81 18.26 15.13
N PHE A 115 35.79 18.90 14.49
CA PHE A 115 37.01 19.33 15.18
C PHE A 115 36.70 20.37 16.25
N ILE A 116 35.94 21.42 15.90
CA ILE A 116 35.60 22.47 16.85
C ILE A 116 34.82 21.91 18.04
N GLU A 117 33.87 21.02 17.78
CA GLU A 117 33.02 20.40 18.78
C GLU A 117 33.85 19.43 19.65
N ALA A 118 34.75 18.61 19.09
CA ALA A 118 35.60 17.69 19.82
C ALA A 118 36.58 18.42 20.79
N MET A 119 37.17 19.53 20.31
CA MET A 119 38.09 20.33 21.13
C MET A 119 37.38 21.02 22.30
N ASN A 120 36.08 21.28 22.22
CA ASN A 120 35.30 21.93 23.28
C ASN A 120 34.44 20.95 24.09
N SER A 121 34.34 19.69 23.67
CA SER A 121 33.53 18.67 24.34
C SER A 121 34.25 18.02 25.51
N ALA A 122 33.53 17.75 26.59
CA ALA A 122 34.06 16.99 27.72
C ALA A 122 34.42 15.53 27.35
N SER A 123 33.81 14.97 26.31
CA SER A 123 34.15 13.64 25.79
C SER A 123 35.36 13.62 24.88
N GLY A 124 35.85 14.79 24.44
CA GLY A 124 36.90 14.90 23.46
C GLY A 124 36.55 14.34 22.07
N LYS A 125 35.30 13.97 21.83
CA LYS A 125 34.86 13.32 20.58
C LYS A 125 33.65 14.02 19.97
N ALA A 126 33.63 14.14 18.64
CA ALA A 126 32.50 14.62 17.91
C ALA A 126 32.39 13.96 16.52
N THR A 127 31.16 13.79 16.03
CA THR A 127 30.88 13.18 14.71
C THR A 127 30.11 14.17 13.86
N TRP A 128 30.51 14.31 12.60
CA TRP A 128 29.88 15.20 11.65
C TRP A 128 29.61 14.48 10.34
N VAL A 129 28.44 14.77 9.73
CA VAL A 129 28.08 14.33 8.38
C VAL A 129 27.94 15.56 7.51
N GLY A 130 28.75 15.66 6.47
CA GLY A 130 28.74 16.84 5.60
C GLY A 130 29.47 16.60 4.29
N LYS A 131 29.93 17.69 3.68
CA LYS A 131 30.70 17.65 2.44
C LYS A 131 32.05 18.29 2.63
N LEU A 132 33.07 17.65 2.06
CA LEU A 132 34.39 18.24 1.91
C LEU A 132 34.34 19.41 0.88
N SER A 133 35.40 20.21 0.80
CA SER A 133 35.59 21.24 -0.21
C SER A 133 35.57 20.68 -1.63
N THR A 134 35.92 19.42 -1.82
CA THR A 134 35.82 18.67 -3.07
C THR A 134 34.38 18.41 -3.51
N GLY A 135 33.41 18.57 -2.62
CA GLY A 135 32.00 18.23 -2.85
C GLY A 135 31.62 16.81 -2.39
N GLU A 136 32.58 15.98 -2.08
CA GLU A 136 32.39 14.62 -1.61
C GLU A 136 31.65 14.58 -0.28
N LYS A 137 30.65 13.72 -0.16
CA LYS A 137 29.88 13.54 1.05
C LYS A 137 30.57 12.54 1.96
N ILE A 138 30.82 12.96 3.19
CA ILE A 138 31.60 12.18 4.17
C ILE A 138 30.87 12.08 5.51
N MET A 139 31.24 11.08 6.30
CA MET A 139 31.10 11.05 7.74
C MET A 139 32.48 11.19 8.34
N ALA A 140 32.66 12.19 9.19
CA ALA A 140 33.92 12.40 9.90
C ALA A 140 33.67 12.29 11.40
N MET A 141 34.66 11.73 12.09
CA MET A 141 34.72 11.69 13.56
C MET A 141 36.08 12.22 13.99
N THR A 142 36.06 13.21 14.85
CA THR A 142 37.26 13.80 15.43
C THR A 142 37.38 13.41 16.91
N GLU A 143 38.58 13.00 17.28
CA GLU A 143 38.99 12.75 18.69
C GLU A 143 40.14 13.68 19.05
N SER A 144 39.94 14.49 20.10
CA SER A 144 40.99 15.36 20.65
C SER A 144 42.00 14.55 21.43
N VAL A 145 43.27 14.84 21.21
CA VAL A 145 44.41 14.24 21.97
C VAL A 145 44.87 15.22 23.01
N MET A 146 44.76 14.83 24.29
CA MET A 146 45.18 15.65 25.39
C MET A 146 46.66 15.34 25.76
N ASN A 147 47.43 16.36 25.97
CA ASN A 147 48.79 16.24 26.54
C ASN A 147 48.76 15.85 28.02
N ASN A 148 49.91 15.43 28.56
CA ASN A 148 50.04 15.06 29.97
C ASN A 148 49.80 16.23 30.95
N ASP A 149 49.82 17.46 30.47
CA ASP A 149 49.53 18.68 31.23
C ASP A 149 48.06 19.09 31.21
N GLY A 150 47.20 18.30 30.50
CA GLY A 150 45.76 18.57 30.35
C GLY A 150 45.44 19.60 29.28
N THR A 151 46.40 20.06 28.49
CA THR A 151 46.16 20.90 27.33
C THR A 151 45.88 20.04 26.09
N ALA A 152 45.10 20.55 25.14
CA ALA A 152 44.89 19.84 23.89
C ALA A 152 46.15 19.92 23.01
N GLY A 153 46.72 18.80 22.64
CA GLY A 153 47.90 18.69 21.78
C GLY A 153 47.58 18.71 20.30
N GLY A 154 46.34 18.40 19.93
CA GLY A 154 45.83 18.31 18.60
C GLY A 154 44.64 17.36 18.51
N ALA A 155 44.32 16.88 17.33
CA ALA A 155 43.23 15.95 17.11
C ALA A 155 43.53 14.95 15.98
N ILE A 156 42.86 13.80 16.05
CA ILE A 156 42.84 12.81 14.99
C ILE A 156 41.42 12.81 14.41
N ARG A 157 41.33 12.94 13.09
CA ARG A 157 40.07 12.94 12.37
C ARG A 157 40.00 11.72 11.45
N TYR A 158 39.01 10.90 11.65
CA TYR A 158 38.66 9.74 10.82
C TYR A 158 37.58 10.13 9.83
N ILE A 159 37.78 9.84 8.57
CA ILE A 159 36.89 10.26 7.48
C ILE A 159 36.53 9.03 6.67
N VAL A 160 35.21 8.83 6.46
CA VAL A 160 34.68 7.78 5.60
C VAL A 160 33.83 8.43 4.53
N SER A 161 34.07 8.06 3.25
CA SER A 161 33.22 8.45 2.13
C SER A 161 31.85 7.82 2.24
N LEU A 162 30.81 8.61 2.02
CA LEU A 162 29.42 8.13 2.00
C LEU A 162 28.89 7.91 0.57
N GLU A 163 29.69 8.16 -0.47
CA GLU A 163 29.20 8.08 -1.85
C GLU A 163 28.80 6.65 -2.25
N ASP A 164 29.65 5.68 -1.94
CA ASP A 164 29.36 4.27 -2.21
C ASP A 164 28.19 3.76 -1.34
N VAL A 165 28.12 4.21 -0.10
CA VAL A 165 27.06 3.85 0.84
C VAL A 165 25.71 4.44 0.40
N ASP A 166 25.69 5.71 0.04
CA ASP A 166 24.49 6.36 -0.49
C ASP A 166 24.03 5.72 -1.80
N SER A 167 24.96 5.33 -2.68
CA SER A 167 24.68 4.58 -3.90
C SER A 167 24.05 3.23 -3.58
N GLN A 168 24.60 2.49 -2.62
CA GLN A 168 24.09 1.18 -2.21
C GLN A 168 22.68 1.29 -1.54
N ILE A 169 22.47 2.32 -0.73
CA ILE A 169 21.15 2.64 -0.17
C ILE A 169 20.17 2.95 -1.31
N GLY A 170 20.57 3.78 -2.26
CA GLY A 170 19.77 4.13 -3.44
C GLY A 170 19.35 2.90 -4.24
N PHE A 171 20.28 1.98 -4.51
CA PHE A 171 19.99 0.72 -5.19
C PHE A 171 19.03 -0.17 -4.40
N SER A 172 19.23 -0.28 -3.10
CA SER A 172 18.32 -1.03 -2.22
C SER A 172 16.91 -0.45 -2.21
N CYS A 173 16.78 0.89 -2.13
CA CYS A 173 15.50 1.58 -2.21
C CYS A 173 14.83 1.41 -3.58
N LEU A 174 15.59 1.35 -4.66
CA LEU A 174 15.07 1.06 -6.00
C LEU A 174 14.47 -0.35 -6.06
N ILE A 175 15.17 -1.37 -5.53
CA ILE A 175 14.65 -2.75 -5.45
C ILE A 175 13.35 -2.79 -4.65
N ILE A 176 13.29 -2.13 -3.49
CA ILE A 176 12.07 -2.05 -2.67
C ILE A 176 10.93 -1.41 -3.47
N GLY A 177 11.21 -0.33 -4.20
CA GLY A 177 10.26 0.34 -5.06
C GLY A 177 9.73 -0.56 -6.19
N LEU A 178 10.58 -1.35 -6.82
CA LEU A 178 10.17 -2.33 -7.83
C LEU A 178 9.28 -3.43 -7.25
N ILE A 179 9.63 -3.96 -6.09
CA ILE A 179 8.81 -4.97 -5.38
C ILE A 179 7.43 -4.37 -5.05
N ALA A 180 7.40 -3.14 -4.52
CA ALA A 180 6.16 -2.43 -4.23
C ALA A 180 5.29 -2.24 -5.49
N ALA A 181 5.88 -1.86 -6.62
CA ALA A 181 5.18 -1.71 -7.89
C ALA A 181 4.58 -3.05 -8.37
N VAL A 182 5.31 -4.16 -8.25
CA VAL A 182 4.81 -5.51 -8.58
C VAL A 182 3.62 -5.89 -7.69
N ILE A 183 3.71 -5.68 -6.38
CA ILE A 183 2.61 -5.96 -5.44
C ILE A 183 1.36 -5.15 -5.81
N ILE A 184 1.51 -3.86 -6.13
CA ILE A 184 0.39 -3.00 -6.55
C ILE A 184 -0.21 -3.49 -7.87
N ALA A 185 0.62 -3.87 -8.85
CA ALA A 185 0.17 -4.39 -10.14
C ALA A 185 -0.62 -5.70 -9.97
N VAL A 186 -0.09 -6.67 -9.21
CA VAL A 186 -0.75 -7.94 -8.92
C VAL A 186 -2.08 -7.70 -8.19
N SER A 187 -2.08 -6.86 -7.15
CA SER A 187 -3.31 -6.53 -6.40
C SER A 187 -4.36 -5.89 -7.30
N THR A 188 -3.95 -5.04 -8.25
CA THR A 188 -4.86 -4.42 -9.22
C THR A 188 -5.47 -5.47 -10.16
N ILE A 189 -4.66 -6.39 -10.69
CA ILE A 189 -5.12 -7.48 -11.56
C ILE A 189 -6.12 -8.38 -10.81
N LEU A 190 -5.78 -8.81 -9.58
CA LEU A 190 -6.66 -9.62 -8.75
C LEU A 190 -7.98 -8.91 -8.44
N GLY A 191 -7.95 -7.60 -8.14
CA GLY A 191 -9.15 -6.79 -7.95
C GLY A 191 -10.04 -6.70 -9.19
N LEU A 192 -9.44 -6.61 -10.37
CA LEU A 192 -10.18 -6.64 -11.64
C LEU A 192 -10.81 -8.01 -11.92
N VAL A 193 -10.08 -9.10 -11.65
CA VAL A 193 -10.61 -10.47 -11.78
C VAL A 193 -11.77 -10.66 -10.80
N PHE A 194 -11.61 -10.34 -9.52
CA PHE A 194 -12.66 -10.41 -8.52
C PHE A 194 -13.92 -9.62 -8.92
N THR A 195 -13.74 -8.42 -9.46
CA THR A 195 -14.85 -7.61 -9.93
C THR A 195 -15.61 -8.28 -11.09
N ARG A 196 -14.89 -8.97 -11.97
CA ARG A 196 -15.49 -9.65 -13.14
C ARG A 196 -16.16 -10.96 -12.79
N SER A 197 -15.54 -11.74 -11.89
CA SER A 197 -16.01 -13.09 -11.55
C SER A 197 -17.11 -13.09 -10.47
N ILE A 198 -17.12 -12.13 -9.55
CA ILE A 198 -18.05 -12.14 -8.42
C ILE A 198 -18.99 -10.93 -8.44
N VAL A 199 -18.44 -9.71 -8.46
CA VAL A 199 -19.28 -8.51 -8.25
C VAL A 199 -20.25 -8.25 -9.40
N ARG A 200 -19.83 -8.47 -10.65
CA ARG A 200 -20.70 -8.28 -11.83
C ARG A 200 -21.85 -9.28 -11.89
N PRO A 201 -21.64 -10.60 -11.72
CA PRO A 201 -22.71 -11.57 -11.65
C PRO A 201 -23.72 -11.28 -10.55
N LEU A 202 -23.27 -11.04 -9.31
CA LEU A 202 -24.17 -10.70 -8.19
C LEU A 202 -25.04 -9.48 -8.50
N ARG A 203 -24.48 -8.47 -9.15
CA ARG A 203 -25.26 -7.31 -9.58
C ARG A 203 -26.27 -7.65 -10.66
N ASN A 204 -25.93 -8.55 -11.59
CA ASN A 204 -26.86 -9.00 -12.62
C ASN A 204 -28.03 -9.77 -12.02
N ILE A 205 -27.77 -10.64 -11.05
CA ILE A 205 -28.79 -11.32 -10.24
C ILE A 205 -29.74 -10.28 -9.62
N GLY A 206 -29.21 -9.26 -8.93
CA GLY A 206 -30.01 -8.21 -8.34
C GLY A 206 -30.87 -7.42 -9.34
N ASN A 207 -30.33 -7.15 -10.54
CA ASN A 207 -31.08 -6.47 -11.60
C ASN A 207 -32.21 -7.33 -12.15
N VAL A 208 -31.99 -8.65 -12.37
CA VAL A 208 -33.00 -9.59 -12.84
C VAL A 208 -34.08 -9.77 -11.78
N ALA A 209 -33.69 -9.96 -10.52
CA ALA A 209 -34.65 -10.04 -9.41
C ALA A 209 -35.54 -8.78 -9.30
N GLY A 210 -34.99 -7.58 -9.54
CA GLY A 210 -35.75 -6.35 -9.59
C GLY A 210 -36.76 -6.35 -10.74
N LYS A 211 -36.40 -6.78 -11.95
CA LYS A 211 -37.30 -6.89 -13.08
C LYS A 211 -38.47 -7.88 -12.84
N VAL A 212 -38.14 -9.04 -12.22
CA VAL A 212 -39.14 -10.04 -11.83
C VAL A 212 -40.11 -9.45 -10.80
N ALA A 213 -39.64 -8.69 -9.83
CA ALA A 213 -40.51 -8.01 -8.87
C ALA A 213 -41.41 -6.94 -9.50
N ASP A 214 -40.94 -6.30 -10.59
CA ASP A 214 -41.73 -5.37 -11.42
C ASP A 214 -42.69 -6.07 -12.40
N GLY A 215 -42.76 -7.42 -12.37
CA GLY A 215 -43.69 -8.24 -13.19
C GLY A 215 -43.09 -8.79 -14.49
N ASP A 216 -41.81 -8.54 -14.80
CA ASP A 216 -41.16 -9.12 -16.00
C ASP A 216 -40.66 -10.54 -15.69
N LEU A 217 -41.57 -11.51 -15.77
CA LEU A 217 -41.28 -12.94 -15.59
C LEU A 217 -40.50 -13.57 -16.76
N SER A 218 -40.21 -12.80 -17.83
CA SER A 218 -39.39 -13.26 -18.96
C SER A 218 -37.89 -13.01 -18.73
N ALA A 219 -37.54 -12.16 -17.77
CA ALA A 219 -36.15 -11.84 -17.46
C ALA A 219 -35.38 -13.09 -17.00
N ARG A 220 -34.18 -13.30 -17.51
CA ARG A 220 -33.28 -14.41 -17.14
C ARG A 220 -31.89 -13.91 -16.90
N ILE A 221 -31.14 -14.65 -16.03
CA ILE A 221 -29.72 -14.44 -15.84
C ILE A 221 -29.00 -15.21 -16.93
N GLU A 222 -28.43 -14.46 -17.89
CA GLU A 222 -27.69 -15.01 -19.02
C GLU A 222 -26.19 -14.83 -18.84
N ASN A 223 -25.38 -15.65 -19.55
CA ASN A 223 -23.93 -15.47 -19.71
C ASN A 223 -23.06 -15.66 -18.45
N TYR A 224 -23.47 -16.48 -17.47
CA TYR A 224 -22.52 -16.93 -16.46
C TYR A 224 -21.81 -18.20 -16.94
N LYS A 225 -20.45 -18.12 -17.07
CA LYS A 225 -19.65 -19.17 -17.74
C LYS A 225 -18.95 -20.13 -16.77
N TYR A 226 -19.01 -19.86 -15.47
CA TYR A 226 -18.25 -20.64 -14.48
C TYR A 226 -19.17 -21.62 -13.76
N ASP A 227 -18.65 -22.83 -13.50
CA ASP A 227 -19.32 -23.88 -12.73
C ASP A 227 -18.87 -23.75 -11.26
N ASP A 228 -19.36 -22.70 -10.62
CA ASP A 228 -19.08 -22.34 -9.23
C ASP A 228 -20.38 -22.01 -8.47
N GLU A 229 -20.26 -21.63 -7.20
CA GLU A 229 -21.41 -21.31 -6.33
C GLU A 229 -22.25 -20.16 -6.88
N ILE A 230 -21.66 -19.25 -7.65
CA ILE A 230 -22.40 -18.17 -8.31
C ILE A 230 -23.18 -18.71 -9.50
N GLY A 231 -22.61 -19.66 -10.25
CA GLY A 231 -23.31 -20.38 -11.33
C GLY A 231 -24.51 -21.15 -10.81
N GLU A 232 -24.32 -21.90 -9.71
CA GLU A 232 -25.41 -22.61 -9.04
C GLU A 232 -26.52 -21.65 -8.57
N LEU A 233 -26.16 -20.49 -8.00
CA LEU A 233 -27.11 -19.46 -7.60
C LEU A 233 -27.88 -18.90 -8.80
N CYS A 234 -27.22 -18.63 -9.93
CA CYS A 234 -27.87 -18.19 -11.16
C CYS A 234 -28.91 -19.22 -11.65
N GLY A 235 -28.55 -20.50 -11.62
CA GLY A 235 -29.47 -21.58 -11.99
C GLY A 235 -30.72 -21.64 -11.08
N LYS A 236 -30.50 -21.61 -9.74
CA LYS A 236 -31.60 -21.60 -8.76
C LYS A 236 -32.56 -20.42 -8.94
N ILE A 237 -32.02 -19.22 -9.22
CA ILE A 237 -32.85 -18.03 -9.49
C ILE A 237 -33.61 -18.19 -10.79
N ASN A 238 -33.02 -18.71 -11.87
CA ASN A 238 -33.77 -18.95 -13.13
C ASN A 238 -34.87 -19.98 -12.93
N ASN A 239 -34.63 -21.08 -12.21
CA ASN A 239 -35.65 -22.07 -11.89
C ASN A 239 -36.83 -21.46 -11.09
N MET A 240 -36.52 -20.62 -10.09
CA MET A 240 -37.53 -19.90 -9.32
C MET A 240 -38.39 -18.97 -10.23
N ILE A 241 -37.78 -18.33 -11.21
CA ILE A 241 -38.52 -17.47 -12.18
C ILE A 241 -39.40 -18.33 -13.05
N ASP A 242 -38.98 -19.54 -13.48
CA ASP A 242 -39.78 -20.46 -14.25
C ASP A 242 -41.03 -20.91 -13.45
N GLU A 243 -40.86 -21.28 -12.19
CA GLU A 243 -41.95 -21.65 -11.28
C GLU A 243 -42.97 -20.49 -11.10
N LEU A 244 -42.46 -19.23 -10.92
CA LEU A 244 -43.33 -18.06 -10.83
C LEU A 244 -44.11 -17.79 -12.12
N ASN A 245 -43.47 -17.97 -13.29
CA ASN A 245 -44.11 -17.80 -14.58
C ASN A 245 -45.23 -18.85 -14.81
N ASP A 246 -44.98 -20.10 -14.45
CA ASP A 246 -45.96 -21.17 -14.54
C ASP A 246 -47.14 -20.94 -13.59
N ALA A 247 -46.87 -20.49 -12.35
CA ALA A 247 -47.93 -20.12 -11.41
C ALA A 247 -48.79 -18.95 -11.90
N ASP A 248 -48.19 -17.90 -12.50
CA ASP A 248 -48.94 -16.78 -13.06
C ASP A 248 -49.79 -17.21 -14.28
N ARG A 249 -49.23 -18.07 -15.12
CA ARG A 249 -49.98 -18.68 -16.26
C ARG A 249 -51.17 -19.48 -15.79
N LEU A 250 -51.00 -20.39 -14.80
CA LEU A 250 -52.08 -21.18 -14.23
C LEU A 250 -53.17 -20.28 -13.62
N LYS A 251 -52.80 -19.22 -12.93
CA LYS A 251 -53.73 -18.22 -12.37
C LYS A 251 -54.56 -17.55 -13.48
N ASN A 252 -53.92 -17.15 -14.57
CA ASN A 252 -54.57 -16.47 -15.68
C ASN A 252 -55.49 -17.42 -16.44
N ASP A 253 -55.10 -18.66 -16.67
CA ASP A 253 -55.91 -19.71 -17.30
C ASP A 253 -57.13 -20.02 -16.40
N PHE A 254 -56.92 -20.11 -15.07
CA PHE A 254 -58.02 -20.31 -14.12
C PHE A 254 -59.02 -19.16 -14.17
N ILE A 255 -58.58 -17.91 -14.12
CA ILE A 255 -59.46 -16.72 -14.22
C ILE A 255 -60.23 -16.71 -15.53
N SER A 256 -59.55 -17.02 -16.63
CA SER A 256 -60.17 -17.08 -17.95
C SER A 256 -61.25 -18.15 -18.03
N THR A 257 -60.95 -19.37 -17.56
CA THR A 257 -61.90 -20.49 -17.55
C THR A 257 -63.11 -20.17 -16.67
N ILE A 258 -62.91 -19.70 -15.43
CA ILE A 258 -64.01 -19.31 -14.55
C ILE A 258 -64.85 -18.21 -15.16
N SER A 259 -64.23 -17.21 -15.81
CA SER A 259 -64.96 -16.12 -16.47
C SER A 259 -65.87 -16.63 -17.60
N HIS A 260 -65.36 -17.59 -18.37
CA HIS A 260 -66.16 -18.25 -19.41
C HIS A 260 -67.28 -19.09 -18.80
N GLU A 261 -67.01 -19.94 -17.82
CA GLU A 261 -68.00 -20.80 -17.17
C GLU A 261 -69.10 -20.01 -16.42
N LEU A 262 -68.79 -18.84 -15.91
CA LEU A 262 -69.77 -17.94 -15.26
C LEU A 262 -70.55 -17.13 -16.27
N ARG A 263 -69.95 -16.73 -17.41
CA ARG A 263 -70.66 -15.91 -18.43
C ARG A 263 -71.87 -16.64 -19.03
N THR A 264 -71.73 -17.94 -19.29
CA THR A 264 -72.79 -18.75 -19.89
C THR A 264 -74.05 -18.78 -19.05
N PRO A 265 -74.05 -19.18 -17.78
CA PRO A 265 -75.25 -19.15 -16.94
C PRO A 265 -75.83 -17.73 -16.73
N LEU A 266 -74.91 -16.72 -16.50
CA LEU A 266 -75.31 -15.35 -16.31
C LEU A 266 -76.05 -14.78 -17.57
N THR A 267 -75.58 -15.13 -18.77
CA THR A 267 -76.23 -14.74 -20.03
C THR A 267 -77.59 -15.39 -20.15
N SER A 268 -77.76 -16.68 -19.78
CA SER A 268 -79.00 -17.39 -19.74
C SER A 268 -79.98 -16.78 -18.72
N ILE A 269 -79.53 -16.51 -17.49
CA ILE A 269 -80.36 -15.85 -16.48
C ILE A 269 -80.82 -14.47 -16.94
N LYS A 270 -79.92 -13.65 -17.48
CA LYS A 270 -80.23 -12.32 -18.03
C LYS A 270 -81.25 -12.40 -19.17
N GLY A 271 -80.99 -13.28 -20.14
CA GLY A 271 -81.90 -13.45 -21.31
C GLY A 271 -83.29 -13.90 -20.88
N TRP A 272 -83.41 -14.89 -20.01
CA TRP A 272 -84.68 -15.28 -19.43
C TRP A 272 -85.34 -14.17 -18.59
N GLY A 273 -84.60 -13.46 -17.78
CA GLY A 273 -85.10 -12.31 -17.03
C GLY A 273 -85.66 -11.20 -17.87
N GLU A 274 -84.97 -10.85 -19.00
CA GLU A 274 -85.43 -9.86 -19.95
C GLU A 274 -86.73 -10.34 -20.68
N THR A 275 -86.74 -11.64 -21.04
CA THR A 275 -87.94 -12.25 -21.68
C THR A 275 -89.13 -12.23 -20.74
N LEU A 276 -88.97 -12.62 -19.47
CA LEU A 276 -90.05 -12.60 -18.47
C LEU A 276 -90.55 -11.20 -18.18
N MET A 277 -89.70 -10.18 -18.15
CA MET A 277 -90.14 -8.78 -18.04
C MET A 277 -90.95 -8.28 -19.19
N GLN A 278 -90.75 -8.77 -20.43
CA GLN A 278 -91.51 -8.40 -21.64
C GLN A 278 -92.85 -9.11 -21.77
N VAL A 279 -92.90 -10.37 -21.37
CA VAL A 279 -94.12 -11.21 -21.54
C VAL A 279 -95.10 -11.05 -20.38
N GLY A 280 -94.62 -10.70 -19.18
CA GLY A 280 -95.47 -10.52 -18.00
C GLY A 280 -96.31 -11.74 -17.70
N ASP A 281 -97.51 -11.52 -17.19
CA ASP A 281 -98.48 -12.58 -16.83
C ASP A 281 -99.30 -13.16 -18.08
N THR A 282 -98.95 -12.78 -19.30
CA THR A 282 -99.64 -13.17 -20.51
C THR A 282 -99.43 -14.61 -20.95
N ASP A 283 -98.33 -15.26 -20.55
CA ASP A 283 -98.07 -16.68 -20.87
C ASP A 283 -97.52 -17.43 -19.65
N PRO A 284 -98.33 -18.09 -18.83
CA PRO A 284 -97.97 -18.84 -17.67
C PRO A 284 -96.99 -20.02 -17.91
N ALA A 285 -97.05 -20.61 -19.10
CA ALA A 285 -96.19 -21.73 -19.49
C ALA A 285 -94.76 -21.27 -19.77
N LEU A 286 -94.59 -20.13 -20.42
CA LEU A 286 -93.28 -19.50 -20.65
C LEU A 286 -92.64 -18.96 -19.37
N THR A 287 -93.51 -18.38 -18.50
CA THR A 287 -93.07 -17.92 -17.16
C THR A 287 -92.51 -19.07 -16.34
N LYS A 288 -93.22 -20.18 -16.22
CA LYS A 288 -92.73 -21.38 -15.50
C LYS A 288 -91.47 -21.96 -16.06
N ARG A 289 -91.30 -21.99 -17.41
CA ARG A 289 -90.11 -22.46 -18.08
C ARG A 289 -88.89 -21.53 -17.84
N GLY A 290 -89.11 -20.23 -17.97
CA GLY A 290 -88.08 -19.25 -17.68
C GLY A 290 -87.60 -19.29 -16.23
N MET A 291 -88.49 -19.36 -15.28
CA MET A 291 -88.16 -19.50 -13.84
C MET A 291 -87.40 -20.81 -13.56
N SER A 292 -87.71 -21.94 -14.17
CA SER A 292 -87.03 -23.21 -14.00
C SER A 292 -85.63 -23.24 -14.59
N VAL A 293 -85.23 -22.27 -15.42
CA VAL A 293 -83.85 -22.10 -15.90
C VAL A 293 -83.03 -21.12 -15.01
N ILE A 294 -83.70 -20.19 -14.33
CA ILE A 294 -83.06 -19.19 -13.43
C ILE A 294 -82.80 -19.77 -12.06
N ILE A 295 -83.67 -20.64 -11.56
CA ILE A 295 -83.49 -21.35 -10.27
C ILE A 295 -82.63 -22.58 -10.44
#